data_18f781c251e4b56ac8314c24307f0967
#
_entry.id   18f781c251e4b56ac8314c24307f0967
#
_cell.length_a   1.000
_cell.length_b   1.000
_cell.length_c   1.000
_cell.angle_alpha   90.00
_cell.angle_beta   90.00
_cell.angle_gamma   90.00
#
_symmetry.space_group_name_H-M   'P 1'
#
loop_
_entity.id
_entity.type
_entity.pdbx_description
1 polymer ?
#
loop_
_entity_poly.entity_id
_entity_poly.type
_entity_poly.pdbx_seq_one_letter_code
_entity_poly.pdbx_strand_id
1 'polypeptide(L)'
;MKVAIASIGNTLEANIDTSFGRCAWFIIVDTESGGMEFIPNTNRDMEEHAGKAAVELVATRNVEMIVSGEFGMKIKPLLDSMHIQMVVIEDAEKRVSDIIALLNNRRK
;
A
#
# COMPACT_ATOMS: atom_id res chain seq x y z
N MET A 1 -6.97 11.29 -5.67
CA MET A 1 -5.67 10.67 -5.35
C MET A 1 -5.83 9.16 -5.24
N LYS A 2 -4.89 8.42 -5.79
CA LYS A 2 -4.87 6.96 -5.64
C LYS A 2 -3.87 6.54 -4.59
N VAL A 3 -4.28 5.64 -3.71
CA VAL A 3 -3.48 5.17 -2.58
C VAL A 3 -3.40 3.64 -2.62
N ALA A 4 -2.21 3.09 -2.44
CA ALA A 4 -2.02 1.64 -2.30
C ALA A 4 -1.87 1.31 -0.82
N ILE A 5 -2.65 0.35 -0.35
CA ILE A 5 -2.62 -0.10 1.04
C ILE A 5 -2.15 -1.55 1.07
N ALA A 6 -1.04 -1.81 1.77
CA ALA A 6 -0.55 -3.17 1.96
C ALA A 6 -1.45 -3.89 2.96
N SER A 7 -1.98 -5.05 2.57
CA SER A 7 -2.99 -5.76 3.34
C SER A 7 -2.67 -7.26 3.44
N ILE A 8 -3.09 -7.88 4.54
CA ILE A 8 -2.95 -9.32 4.71
C ILE A 8 -4.02 -10.11 3.97
N GLY A 9 -5.07 -9.45 3.49
CA GLY A 9 -6.16 -10.11 2.78
C GLY A 9 -6.84 -9.17 1.78
N ASN A 10 -7.83 -9.70 1.07
CA ASN A 10 -8.51 -8.98 0.00
C ASN A 10 -9.89 -8.44 0.44
N THR A 11 -10.00 -8.02 1.68
CA THR A 11 -11.23 -7.41 2.21
C THR A 11 -10.91 -6.13 2.95
N LEU A 12 -11.90 -5.25 3.11
CA LEU A 12 -11.75 -4.02 3.88
C LEU A 12 -11.55 -4.29 5.38
N GLU A 13 -11.94 -5.48 5.84
CA GLU A 13 -11.79 -5.87 7.24
C GLU A 13 -10.39 -6.44 7.55
N ALA A 14 -9.58 -6.68 6.52
CA ALA A 14 -8.23 -7.22 6.70
C ALA A 14 -7.33 -6.17 7.35
N ASN A 15 -6.40 -6.66 8.16
CA ASN A 15 -5.40 -5.80 8.79
C ASN A 15 -4.37 -5.32 7.76
N ILE A 16 -3.77 -4.16 8.05
CA ILE A 16 -2.63 -3.66 7.29
C ILE A 16 -1.49 -4.66 7.46
N ASP A 17 -0.82 -4.98 6.36
CA ASP A 17 0.34 -5.86 6.44
C ASP A 17 1.54 -5.10 6.99
N THR A 18 2.35 -5.77 7.77
CA THR A 18 3.56 -5.18 8.36
C THR A 18 4.67 -4.99 7.34
N SER A 19 4.63 -5.70 6.22
CA SER A 19 5.67 -5.61 5.19
C SER A 19 5.09 -5.10 3.88
N PHE A 20 5.69 -4.06 3.33
CA PHE A 20 5.28 -3.56 2.03
C PHE A 20 5.63 -4.56 0.91
N GLY A 21 6.88 -5.01 0.84
CA GLY A 21 7.35 -5.84 -0.29
C GLY A 21 6.78 -7.25 -0.30
N ARG A 22 6.40 -7.76 0.86
CA ARG A 22 5.95 -9.13 1.03
C ARG A 22 4.52 -9.25 1.52
N CYS A 23 3.75 -8.20 1.40
CA CYS A 23 2.32 -8.25 1.75
C CYS A 23 1.59 -9.20 0.81
N ALA A 24 0.46 -9.72 1.28
CA ALA A 24 -0.35 -10.65 0.49
C ALA A 24 -1.12 -9.93 -0.62
N TRP A 25 -1.64 -8.73 -0.33
CA TRP A 25 -2.49 -7.97 -1.25
C TRP A 25 -2.15 -6.49 -1.20
N PHE A 26 -2.36 -5.81 -2.32
CA PHE A 26 -2.43 -4.36 -2.37
C PHE A 26 -3.86 -3.95 -2.68
N ILE A 27 -4.38 -3.02 -1.89
CA ILE A 27 -5.71 -2.47 -2.14
C ILE A 27 -5.51 -1.05 -2.64
N ILE A 28 -5.89 -0.80 -3.87
CA ILE A 28 -5.77 0.52 -4.50
C ILE A 28 -7.10 1.25 -4.30
N VAL A 29 -7.04 2.41 -3.67
CA VAL A 29 -8.23 3.22 -3.38
C VAL A 29 -8.10 4.54 -4.09
N ASP A 30 -9.14 4.93 -4.83
CA ASP A 30 -9.24 6.26 -5.39
C ASP A 30 -10.09 7.10 -4.43
N THR A 31 -9.47 8.07 -3.78
CA THR A 31 -10.16 8.88 -2.77
C THR A 31 -11.19 9.84 -3.37
N GLU A 32 -11.13 10.10 -4.67
CA GLU A 32 -12.08 10.98 -5.33
C GLU A 32 -13.35 10.25 -5.78
N SER A 33 -13.19 9.10 -6.43
CA SER A 33 -14.32 8.34 -6.95
C SER A 33 -14.85 7.31 -5.95
N GLY A 34 -14.05 6.92 -4.97
CA GLY A 34 -14.38 5.82 -4.06
C GLY A 34 -14.11 4.45 -4.67
N GLY A 35 -13.57 4.39 -5.89
CA GLY A 35 -13.26 3.12 -6.54
C GLY A 35 -12.14 2.36 -5.85
N MET A 36 -12.18 1.04 -5.92
CA MET A 36 -11.19 0.18 -5.29
C MET A 36 -10.80 -0.95 -6.23
N GLU A 37 -9.53 -1.34 -6.12
CA GLU A 37 -9.01 -2.49 -6.86
C GLU A 37 -8.20 -3.35 -5.89
N PHE A 38 -8.42 -4.65 -5.88
CA PHE A 38 -7.71 -5.61 -5.03
C PHE A 38 -6.72 -6.37 -5.89
N ILE A 39 -5.43 -6.21 -5.62
CA ILE A 39 -4.36 -6.80 -6.43
C ILE A 39 -3.57 -7.77 -5.56
N PRO A 40 -3.50 -9.08 -5.95
CA PRO A 40 -2.63 -10.00 -5.23
C PRO A 40 -1.17 -9.64 -5.50
N ASN A 41 -0.34 -9.69 -4.46
CA ASN A 41 1.09 -9.46 -4.62
C ASN A 41 1.76 -10.77 -5.06
N THR A 42 1.81 -10.98 -6.36
CA THR A 42 2.36 -12.22 -6.93
C THR A 42 3.87 -12.35 -6.75
N ASN A 43 4.53 -11.28 -6.32
CA ASN A 43 5.99 -11.26 -6.14
C ASN A 43 6.41 -11.40 -4.68
N ARG A 44 5.47 -11.67 -3.77
CA ARG A 44 5.76 -11.69 -2.33
C ARG A 44 6.80 -12.74 -1.93
N ASP A 45 6.91 -13.81 -2.68
CA ASP A 45 7.81 -14.93 -2.38
C ASP A 45 9.15 -14.86 -3.11
N MET A 46 9.42 -13.77 -3.81
CA MET A 46 10.73 -13.57 -4.44
C MET A 46 11.83 -13.58 -3.38
N GLU A 47 12.94 -14.25 -3.66
CA GLU A 47 14.07 -14.29 -2.73
C GLU A 47 14.70 -12.91 -2.57
N GLU A 48 14.82 -12.17 -3.67
CA GLU A 48 15.41 -10.83 -3.69
C GLU A 48 14.50 -9.87 -4.46
N HIS A 49 14.62 -8.58 -4.15
CA HIS A 49 13.95 -7.50 -4.88
C HIS A 49 12.42 -7.52 -4.80
N ALA A 50 11.85 -8.19 -3.79
CA ALA A 50 10.39 -8.21 -3.61
C ALA A 50 9.84 -6.80 -3.42
N GLY A 51 10.55 -5.94 -2.69
CA GLY A 51 10.13 -4.56 -2.48
C GLY A 51 10.12 -3.74 -3.79
N LYS A 52 11.16 -3.89 -4.61
CA LYS A 52 11.23 -3.20 -5.91
C LYS A 52 10.10 -3.68 -6.83
N ALA A 53 9.84 -4.99 -6.86
CA ALA A 53 8.75 -5.55 -7.66
C ALA A 53 7.39 -5.03 -7.19
N ALA A 54 7.22 -4.86 -5.88
CA ALA A 54 6.00 -4.30 -5.32
C ALA A 54 5.81 -2.84 -5.75
N VAL A 55 6.87 -2.03 -5.73
CA VAL A 55 6.80 -0.64 -6.22
C VAL A 55 6.39 -0.61 -7.68
N GLU A 56 7.00 -1.44 -8.52
CA GLU A 56 6.67 -1.50 -9.94
C GLU A 56 5.21 -1.90 -10.16
N LEU A 57 4.72 -2.84 -9.37
CA LEU A 57 3.32 -3.30 -9.46
C LEU A 57 2.34 -2.17 -9.14
N VAL A 58 2.53 -1.47 -8.03
CA VAL A 58 1.60 -0.40 -7.64
C VAL A 58 1.77 0.85 -8.51
N ALA A 59 2.98 1.10 -9.02
CA ALA A 59 3.22 2.25 -9.89
C ALA A 59 2.40 2.18 -11.19
N THR A 60 2.07 0.98 -11.65
CA THR A 60 1.22 0.83 -12.85
C THR A 60 -0.20 1.35 -12.63
N ARG A 61 -0.60 1.60 -11.38
CA ARG A 61 -1.93 2.12 -11.02
C ARG A 61 -1.91 3.63 -10.76
N ASN A 62 -0.78 4.29 -10.99
CA ASN A 62 -0.65 5.74 -10.81
C ASN A 62 -0.92 6.18 -9.36
N VAL A 63 -0.47 5.39 -8.39
CA VAL A 63 -0.64 5.74 -6.97
C VAL A 63 0.27 6.90 -6.59
N GLU A 64 -0.20 7.74 -5.68
CA GLU A 64 0.55 8.87 -5.14
C GLU A 64 1.00 8.64 -3.71
N MET A 65 0.46 7.61 -3.06
CA MET A 65 0.76 7.28 -1.66
C MET A 65 0.70 5.78 -1.47
N ILE A 66 1.59 5.26 -0.63
CA ILE A 66 1.58 3.85 -0.22
C ILE A 66 1.53 3.79 1.30
N VAL A 67 0.62 2.99 1.84
CA VAL A 67 0.45 2.78 3.27
C VAL A 67 0.82 1.34 3.62
N SER A 68 1.72 1.16 4.59
CA SER A 68 2.16 -0.15 5.05
C SER A 68 2.70 -0.07 6.47
N GLY A 69 2.91 -1.22 7.10
CA GLY A 69 3.53 -1.28 8.43
C GLY A 69 5.00 -0.93 8.39
N GLU A 70 5.73 -1.48 7.44
CA GLU A 70 7.17 -1.25 7.28
C GLU A 70 7.55 -1.16 5.81
N PHE A 71 8.63 -0.46 5.54
CA PHE A 71 9.25 -0.37 4.22
C PHE A 71 10.72 -0.73 4.34
N GLY A 72 11.24 -1.44 3.36
CA GLY A 72 12.68 -1.74 3.31
C GLY A 72 13.50 -0.46 3.11
N MET A 73 14.74 -0.46 3.59
CA MET A 73 15.61 0.73 3.54
C MET A 73 15.85 1.24 2.13
N LYS A 74 15.84 0.36 1.13
CA LYS A 74 16.09 0.72 -0.26
C LYS A 74 14.85 1.26 -0.97
N ILE A 75 13.69 1.12 -0.35
CA ILE A 75 12.42 1.49 -0.99
C ILE A 75 12.18 2.99 -0.93
N LYS A 76 12.52 3.64 0.18
CA LYS A 76 12.29 5.08 0.33
C LYS A 76 12.92 5.91 -0.78
N PRO A 77 14.22 5.74 -1.12
CA PRO A 77 14.80 6.51 -2.22
C PRO A 77 14.08 6.29 -3.56
N LEU A 78 13.65 5.05 -3.81
CA LEU A 78 12.92 4.73 -5.04
C LEU A 78 11.57 5.45 -5.08
N LEU A 79 10.81 5.41 -3.98
CA LEU A 79 9.53 6.10 -3.90
C LEU A 79 9.70 7.62 -4.00
N ASP A 80 10.74 8.17 -3.37
CA ASP A 80 11.05 9.59 -3.45
C ASP A 80 11.31 10.00 -4.92
N SER A 81 12.05 9.18 -5.67
CA SER A 81 12.33 9.45 -7.07
C SER A 81 11.09 9.43 -7.94
N MET A 82 10.06 8.72 -7.53
CA MET A 82 8.78 8.60 -8.25
C MET A 82 7.72 9.55 -7.71
N HIS A 83 8.06 10.36 -6.71
CA HIS A 83 7.12 11.28 -6.04
C HIS A 83 5.94 10.55 -5.40
N ILE A 84 6.18 9.36 -4.84
CA ILE A 84 5.17 8.59 -4.13
C ILE A 84 5.42 8.75 -2.62
N GLN A 85 4.39 9.22 -1.90
CA GLN A 85 4.46 9.40 -0.46
C GLN A 85 4.41 8.06 0.26
N MET A 86 5.24 7.89 1.28
CA MET A 86 5.30 6.69 2.10
C MET A 86 4.67 6.98 3.46
N VAL A 87 3.67 6.18 3.85
CA VAL A 87 3.01 6.31 5.15
C VAL A 87 3.18 5.02 5.93
N VAL A 88 3.78 5.13 7.11
CA VAL A 88 4.02 3.98 7.99
C VAL A 88 2.94 3.94 9.07
N ILE A 89 2.28 2.80 9.20
CA ILE A 89 1.28 2.55 10.24
C ILE A 89 1.87 1.52 11.21
N GLU A 90 2.20 1.96 12.42
CA GLU A 90 2.83 1.09 13.41
C GLU A 90 1.84 0.17 14.14
N ASP A 91 0.56 0.51 14.14
CA ASP A 91 -0.48 -0.28 14.79
C ASP A 91 -0.92 -1.44 13.89
N ALA A 92 -0.46 -2.65 14.19
CA ALA A 92 -0.76 -3.85 13.40
C ALA A 92 -2.24 -4.26 13.46
N GLU A 93 -3.03 -3.66 14.35
CA GLU A 93 -4.46 -3.94 14.44
C GLU A 93 -5.31 -3.06 13.53
N LYS A 94 -4.72 -2.04 12.91
CA LYS A 94 -5.44 -1.20 11.95
C LYS A 94 -5.87 -2.03 10.75
N ARG A 95 -7.10 -1.78 10.31
CA ARG A 95 -7.69 -2.44 9.15
C ARG A 95 -7.64 -1.51 7.95
N VAL A 96 -7.81 -2.09 6.77
CA VAL A 96 -7.89 -1.31 5.53
C VAL A 96 -8.99 -0.25 5.65
N SER A 97 -10.17 -0.62 6.18
CA SER A 97 -11.27 0.32 6.38
C SER A 97 -10.90 1.50 7.27
N ASP A 98 -10.08 1.29 8.29
CA ASP A 98 -9.61 2.37 9.16
C ASP A 98 -8.78 3.39 8.38
N ILE A 99 -7.91 2.90 7.50
CA ILE A 99 -7.06 3.76 6.68
C ILE A 99 -7.91 4.56 5.69
N ILE A 100 -8.89 3.93 5.07
CA ILE A 100 -9.79 4.59 4.14
C ILE A 100 -10.55 5.71 4.86
N ALA A 101 -11.02 5.46 6.08
CA ALA A 101 -11.71 6.47 6.87
C ALA A 101 -10.81 7.67 7.18
N LEU A 102 -9.53 7.42 7.52
CA LEU A 102 -8.55 8.49 7.75
C LEU A 102 -8.31 9.32 6.49
N LEU A 103 -8.19 8.67 5.34
CA LEU A 103 -8.00 9.36 4.07
C LEU A 103 -9.19 10.22 3.72
N ASN A 104 -10.39 9.73 3.94
CA ASN A 104 -11.61 10.49 3.67
C ASN A 104 -11.74 11.71 4.59
N ASN A 105 -11.35 11.58 5.85
CA ASN A 105 -11.36 12.71 6.79
C ASN A 105 -10.37 13.79 6.40
N ARG A 106 -9.24 13.45 5.81
CA ARG A 106 -8.23 14.42 5.36
C ARG A 106 -8.71 15.30 4.20
N ARG A 107 -9.71 14.84 3.45
CA ARG A 107 -10.26 15.57 2.30
C ARG A 107 -11.18 16.72 2.71
N LYS A 108 -11.64 16.68 3.95
CA LYS A 108 -12.51 17.75 4.48
C LYS A 108 -11.67 18.95 5.00
#